data_c9addbeb5db77c6ac8af68914fb7efe5
#
_entry.id   c9addbeb5db77c6ac8af68914fb7efe5
#
_cell.length_a   1.000
_cell.length_b   1.000
_cell.length_c   1.000
_cell.angle_alpha   90.00
_cell.angle_beta   90.00
_cell.angle_gamma   90.00
#
_symmetry.space_group_name_H-M   'P 1'
#
loop_
_entity.id
_entity.type
_entity.pdbx_description
1 polymer ?
#
loop_
_entity_poly.entity_id
_entity_poly.type
_entity_poly.pdbx_seq_one_letter_code
_entity_poly.pdbx_strand_id
1 'polypeptide(L)'
;MTAGPATVEDGGAADASFAQRYYDLHPVYRLGLRWGFIIAATAGAFHQSLLSLIEVTRNGSLGGYVWTVLAAAILVAFAVARRRRTELPIHDRQTDIIVGLMAMGVGILIQWVLLPRYDLYFLLLRLDLVAMWLFVTSSAVLLFGLRPVIRFAWVWGMLLMVFPLPYYLAVLTFGGGKTSAGAATLLISGVGAGIAMGTTYRRGFVASVAAWVIGFALLAVITIFLHEAPLLVYQQVPALAALCVVGAAG
;
A
#
# COMPACT_ATOMS: atom_id res chain seq x y z
N MET A 1 -36.69 47.04 44.71
CA MET A 1 -36.31 46.89 43.32
C MET A 1 -35.25 45.73 43.28
N THR A 2 -35.71 44.54 43.06
CA THR A 2 -34.88 43.33 42.96
C THR A 2 -34.74 43.02 41.48
N ALA A 3 -33.50 43.15 40.96
CA ALA A 3 -33.17 42.78 39.61
C ALA A 3 -33.17 41.23 39.50
N GLY A 4 -34.01 40.69 38.62
CA GLY A 4 -34.04 39.26 38.32
C GLY A 4 -32.79 38.81 37.56
N PRO A 5 -32.41 37.55 37.68
CA PRO A 5 -31.24 37.02 36.95
C PRO A 5 -31.54 36.97 35.45
N ALA A 6 -30.63 37.56 34.66
CA ALA A 6 -30.65 37.46 33.21
C ALA A 6 -30.48 35.98 32.80
N THR A 7 -31.44 35.47 32.08
CA THR A 7 -31.35 34.18 31.40
C THR A 7 -30.31 34.30 30.33
N VAL A 8 -29.18 33.62 30.51
CA VAL A 8 -28.17 33.38 29.46
C VAL A 8 -28.85 32.47 28.44
N GLU A 9 -29.16 33.03 27.28
CA GLU A 9 -29.69 32.27 26.15
C GLU A 9 -28.74 31.20 25.69
N ASP A 10 -29.29 30.03 25.59
CA ASP A 10 -28.70 28.73 25.19
C ASP A 10 -28.37 28.72 23.68
N GLY A 11 -27.48 29.63 23.26
CA GLY A 11 -27.00 29.73 21.86
C GLY A 11 -25.87 28.74 21.48
N GLY A 12 -25.43 27.91 22.43
CA GLY A 12 -24.27 27.02 22.23
C GLY A 12 -24.57 25.57 21.85
N ALA A 13 -25.85 25.16 21.84
CA ALA A 13 -26.20 23.74 21.74
C ALA A 13 -26.18 23.17 20.31
N ALA A 14 -26.17 23.98 19.27
CA ALA A 14 -26.19 23.49 17.88
C ALA A 14 -24.80 23.18 17.30
N ASP A 15 -23.76 23.93 17.68
CA ASP A 15 -22.42 23.76 17.16
C ASP A 15 -21.58 22.70 17.89
N ALA A 16 -21.93 22.36 19.13
CA ALA A 16 -21.32 21.26 19.87
C ALA A 16 -21.58 19.87 19.25
N SER A 17 -22.47 19.79 18.26
CA SER A 17 -23.09 18.53 17.87
C SER A 17 -22.24 17.64 16.96
N PHE A 18 -21.43 18.17 16.03
CA PHE A 18 -20.73 17.31 15.07
C PHE A 18 -19.47 16.65 15.66
N ALA A 19 -18.67 17.45 16.36
CA ALA A 19 -17.46 16.94 17.01
C ALA A 19 -17.83 15.94 18.12
N GLN A 20 -18.83 16.25 18.96
CA GLN A 20 -19.34 15.35 19.98
C GLN A 20 -19.88 14.05 19.37
N ARG A 21 -20.73 14.11 18.36
CA ARG A 21 -21.25 12.92 17.66
C ARG A 21 -20.12 12.07 17.05
N TYR A 22 -19.06 12.70 16.53
CA TYR A 22 -17.89 11.97 16.01
C TYR A 22 -17.13 11.25 17.13
N TYR A 23 -16.96 11.85 18.31
CA TYR A 23 -16.28 11.22 19.45
C TYR A 23 -17.12 10.14 20.13
N ASP A 24 -18.45 10.22 20.03
CA ASP A 24 -19.39 9.22 20.56
C ASP A 24 -19.47 7.96 19.68
N LEU A 25 -18.98 8.03 18.42
CA LEU A 25 -18.92 6.89 17.54
C LEU A 25 -17.97 5.81 18.07
N HIS A 26 -18.40 4.56 17.96
CA HIS A 26 -17.55 3.42 18.29
C HIS A 26 -16.18 3.49 17.54
N PRO A 27 -15.04 3.12 18.17
CA PRO A 27 -13.70 3.26 17.58
C PRO A 27 -13.56 2.69 16.17
N VAL A 28 -14.26 1.60 15.86
CA VAL A 28 -14.25 0.95 14.54
C VAL A 28 -14.85 1.87 13.47
N TYR A 29 -15.96 2.56 13.76
CA TYR A 29 -16.55 3.50 12.80
C TYR A 29 -15.67 4.72 12.54
N ARG A 30 -15.00 5.24 13.59
CA ARG A 30 -14.02 6.32 13.43
C ARG A 30 -12.84 5.92 12.55
N LEU A 31 -12.35 4.69 12.73
CA LEU A 31 -11.31 4.12 11.88
C LEU A 31 -11.78 4.00 10.42
N GLY A 32 -12.99 3.46 10.22
CA GLY A 32 -13.60 3.34 8.89
C GLY A 32 -13.78 4.68 8.19
N LEU A 33 -14.24 5.71 8.90
CA LEU A 33 -14.41 7.06 8.35
C LEU A 33 -13.07 7.68 7.91
N ARG A 34 -11.99 7.51 8.71
CA ARG A 34 -10.66 8.01 8.34
C ARG A 34 -10.11 7.32 7.09
N TRP A 35 -10.24 6.01 7.00
CA TRP A 35 -9.86 5.27 5.80
C TRP A 35 -10.75 5.62 4.61
N GLY A 36 -12.06 5.73 4.82
CA GLY A 36 -13.01 6.17 3.79
C GLY A 36 -12.64 7.54 3.22
N PHE A 37 -12.26 8.48 4.08
CA PHE A 37 -11.78 9.79 3.66
C PHE A 37 -10.49 9.72 2.82
N ILE A 38 -9.48 8.94 3.26
CA ILE A 38 -8.22 8.76 2.50
C ILE A 38 -8.53 8.17 1.13
N ILE A 39 -9.35 7.12 1.07
CA ILE A 39 -9.70 6.44 -0.19
C ILE A 39 -10.44 7.41 -1.12
N ALA A 40 -11.45 8.13 -0.63
CA ALA A 40 -12.21 9.07 -1.42
C ALA A 40 -11.35 10.24 -1.93
N ALA A 41 -10.50 10.81 -1.06
CA ALA A 41 -9.58 11.88 -1.43
C ALA A 41 -8.55 11.41 -2.47
N THR A 42 -8.00 10.18 -2.31
CA THR A 42 -7.07 9.59 -3.27
C THR A 42 -7.76 9.32 -4.60
N ALA A 43 -8.97 8.74 -4.57
CA ALA A 43 -9.74 8.49 -5.79
C ALA A 43 -10.08 9.78 -6.54
N GLY A 44 -10.42 10.86 -5.82
CA GLY A 44 -10.66 12.17 -6.43
C GLY A 44 -9.40 12.81 -7.01
N ALA A 45 -8.30 12.83 -6.24
CA ALA A 45 -7.06 13.50 -6.65
C ALA A 45 -6.30 12.73 -7.76
N PHE A 46 -6.34 11.40 -7.76
CA PHE A 46 -5.56 10.54 -8.66
C PHE A 46 -6.43 9.64 -9.54
N HIS A 47 -7.67 10.05 -9.87
CA HIS A 47 -8.59 9.23 -10.66
C HIS A 47 -8.01 8.79 -12.01
N GLN A 48 -7.27 9.68 -12.71
CA GLN A 48 -6.63 9.37 -14.00
C GLN A 48 -5.52 8.32 -13.84
N SER A 49 -4.68 8.45 -12.81
CA SER A 49 -3.63 7.49 -12.50
C SER A 49 -4.19 6.11 -12.14
N LEU A 50 -5.29 6.09 -11.38
CA LEU A 50 -5.98 4.85 -11.02
C LEU A 50 -6.62 4.18 -12.24
N LEU A 51 -7.31 4.92 -13.11
CA LEU A 51 -7.90 4.39 -14.34
C LEU A 51 -6.82 3.83 -15.26
N SER A 52 -5.72 4.58 -15.48
CA SER A 52 -4.57 4.13 -16.26
C SER A 52 -3.91 2.87 -15.65
N LEU A 53 -3.81 2.78 -14.33
CA LEU A 53 -3.28 1.59 -13.66
C LEU A 53 -4.17 0.37 -13.89
N ILE A 54 -5.49 0.53 -13.75
CA ILE A 54 -6.47 -0.53 -13.99
C ILE A 54 -6.39 -1.01 -15.46
N GLU A 55 -6.29 -0.10 -16.41
CA GLU A 55 -6.17 -0.43 -17.83
C GLU A 55 -4.88 -1.23 -18.11
N VAL A 56 -3.74 -0.76 -17.62
CA VAL A 56 -2.44 -1.44 -17.77
C VAL A 56 -2.47 -2.83 -17.14
N THR A 57 -3.12 -3.01 -15.99
CA THR A 57 -3.19 -4.32 -15.32
C THR A 57 -4.15 -5.29 -16.01
N ARG A 58 -5.19 -4.80 -16.70
CA ARG A 58 -6.19 -5.63 -17.41
C ARG A 58 -5.71 -6.11 -18.77
N ASN A 59 -4.95 -5.30 -19.49
CA ASN A 59 -4.54 -5.57 -20.88
C ASN A 59 -3.42 -6.62 -21.03
N GLY A 60 -3.13 -7.42 -20.01
CA GLY A 60 -2.12 -8.48 -20.07
C GLY A 60 -0.68 -7.97 -20.27
N SER A 61 -0.44 -6.70 -19.95
CA SER A 61 0.87 -6.06 -20.04
C SER A 61 1.77 -6.44 -18.86
N LEU A 62 3.02 -5.97 -18.88
CA LEU A 62 3.96 -6.14 -17.76
C LEU A 62 3.41 -5.61 -16.44
N GLY A 63 2.42 -4.70 -16.44
CA GLY A 63 1.78 -4.17 -15.24
C GLY A 63 0.96 -5.18 -14.42
N GLY A 64 0.73 -6.39 -14.93
CA GLY A 64 0.00 -7.44 -14.20
C GLY A 64 0.56 -7.76 -12.81
N TYR A 65 1.85 -7.58 -12.57
CA TYR A 65 2.51 -7.83 -11.27
C TYR A 65 1.90 -7.04 -10.11
N VAL A 66 1.22 -5.93 -10.39
CA VAL A 66 0.57 -5.07 -9.36
C VAL A 66 -0.41 -5.86 -8.50
N TRP A 67 -1.13 -6.83 -9.06
CA TRP A 67 -2.02 -7.69 -8.29
C TRP A 67 -1.27 -8.52 -7.23
N THR A 68 -0.09 -9.02 -7.58
CA THR A 68 0.79 -9.72 -6.60
C THR A 68 1.30 -8.78 -5.52
N VAL A 69 1.64 -7.53 -5.87
CA VAL A 69 2.03 -6.51 -4.88
C VAL A 69 0.90 -6.27 -3.89
N LEU A 70 -0.33 -6.09 -4.38
CA LEU A 70 -1.50 -5.88 -3.52
C LEU A 70 -1.77 -7.10 -2.61
N ALA A 71 -1.72 -8.31 -3.16
CA ALA A 71 -1.89 -9.53 -2.38
C ALA A 71 -0.80 -9.67 -1.30
N ALA A 72 0.46 -9.41 -1.63
CA ALA A 72 1.57 -9.44 -0.69
C ALA A 72 1.43 -8.36 0.39
N ALA A 73 1.02 -7.14 0.01
CA ALA A 73 0.80 -6.05 0.97
C ALA A 73 -0.34 -6.39 1.95
N ILE A 74 -1.43 -6.99 1.48
CA ILE A 74 -2.54 -7.45 2.34
C ILE A 74 -2.06 -8.55 3.30
N LEU A 75 -1.31 -9.54 2.82
CA LEU A 75 -0.75 -10.59 3.65
C LEU A 75 0.17 -10.01 4.74
N VAL A 76 1.07 -9.11 4.37
CA VAL A 76 1.97 -8.42 5.30
C VAL A 76 1.18 -7.57 6.29
N ALA A 77 0.15 -6.83 5.85
CA ALA A 77 -0.68 -6.01 6.73
C ALA A 77 -1.38 -6.88 7.79
N PHE A 78 -1.94 -8.02 7.38
CA PHE A 78 -2.58 -8.95 8.28
C PHE A 78 -1.60 -9.56 9.29
N ALA A 79 -0.41 -9.95 8.83
CA ALA A 79 0.64 -10.48 9.70
C ALA A 79 1.13 -9.43 10.72
N VAL A 80 1.36 -8.18 10.29
CA VAL A 80 1.76 -7.08 11.18
C VAL A 80 0.64 -6.74 12.17
N ALA A 81 -0.62 -6.76 11.75
CA ALA A 81 -1.76 -6.48 12.62
C ALA A 81 -1.87 -7.51 13.77
N ARG A 82 -1.55 -8.78 13.52
CA ARG A 82 -1.56 -9.86 14.52
C ARG A 82 -0.41 -9.79 15.53
N ARG A 83 0.69 -9.08 15.21
CA ARG A 83 1.83 -8.93 16.12
C ARG A 83 1.44 -8.08 17.33
N ARG A 84 1.92 -8.46 18.52
CA ARG A 84 1.63 -7.73 19.77
C ARG A 84 2.14 -6.30 19.67
N ARG A 85 1.38 -5.36 20.25
CA ARG A 85 1.80 -3.96 20.38
C ARG A 85 2.81 -3.87 21.54
N THR A 86 4.01 -3.38 21.25
CA THR A 86 5.06 -3.13 22.24
C THR A 86 5.32 -1.64 22.44
N GLU A 87 4.55 -0.79 21.74
CA GLU A 87 4.80 0.65 21.69
C GLU A 87 4.13 1.37 22.86
N LEU A 88 4.88 2.31 23.47
CA LEU A 88 4.37 3.20 24.51
C LEU A 88 3.38 4.21 23.92
N PRO A 89 2.30 4.60 24.64
CA PRO A 89 1.24 5.46 24.14
C PRO A 89 1.60 6.95 24.13
N ILE A 90 2.86 7.33 23.91
CA ILE A 90 3.27 8.74 23.83
C ILE A 90 2.91 9.26 22.43
N HIS A 91 2.09 10.31 22.36
CA HIS A 91 1.60 10.91 21.12
C HIS A 91 2.20 12.31 20.98
N ASP A 92 3.09 12.49 20.00
CA ASP A 92 3.63 13.79 19.65
C ASP A 92 2.92 14.32 18.39
N ARG A 93 1.82 15.04 18.61
CA ARG A 93 0.98 15.57 17.54
C ARG A 93 1.70 16.58 16.65
N GLN A 94 2.66 17.32 17.18
CA GLN A 94 3.41 18.31 16.41
C GLN A 94 4.31 17.63 15.39
N THR A 95 5.07 16.63 15.80
CA THR A 95 5.91 15.82 14.89
C THR A 95 5.08 15.15 13.82
N ASP A 96 3.92 14.59 14.14
CA ASP A 96 3.02 13.96 13.19
C ASP A 96 2.57 14.93 12.08
N ILE A 97 2.19 16.16 12.46
CA ILE A 97 1.76 17.20 11.52
C ILE A 97 2.93 17.65 10.63
N ILE A 98 4.10 17.91 11.20
CA ILE A 98 5.28 18.35 10.44
C ILE A 98 5.68 17.31 9.42
N VAL A 99 5.85 16.05 9.83
CA VAL A 99 6.25 14.95 8.94
C VAL A 99 5.19 14.70 7.87
N GLY A 100 3.91 14.68 8.25
CA GLY A 100 2.81 14.50 7.31
C GLY A 100 2.74 15.61 6.26
N LEU A 101 2.86 16.87 6.66
CA LEU A 101 2.85 18.02 5.73
C LEU A 101 4.09 18.04 4.83
N MET A 102 5.27 17.71 5.36
CA MET A 102 6.49 17.63 4.54
C MET A 102 6.35 16.53 3.47
N ALA A 103 5.90 15.34 3.85
CA ALA A 103 5.69 14.24 2.90
C ALA A 103 4.62 14.60 1.85
N MET A 104 3.53 15.26 2.25
CA MET A 104 2.51 15.78 1.35
C MET A 104 3.09 16.81 0.37
N GLY A 105 3.90 17.74 0.86
CA GLY A 105 4.58 18.74 0.05
C GLY A 105 5.49 18.12 -1.01
N VAL A 106 6.24 17.08 -0.65
CA VAL A 106 7.06 16.32 -1.62
C VAL A 106 6.17 15.65 -2.67
N GLY A 107 5.04 15.05 -2.27
CA GLY A 107 4.08 14.45 -3.22
C GLY A 107 3.52 15.48 -4.21
N ILE A 108 3.15 16.67 -3.73
CA ILE A 108 2.68 17.79 -4.57
C ILE A 108 3.80 18.25 -5.52
N LEU A 109 5.03 18.38 -5.05
CA LEU A 109 6.17 18.76 -5.86
C LEU A 109 6.43 17.74 -6.99
N ILE A 110 6.34 16.45 -6.70
CA ILE A 110 6.45 15.41 -7.72
C ILE A 110 5.33 15.58 -8.76
N GLN A 111 4.09 15.76 -8.32
CA GLN A 111 2.92 15.85 -9.20
C GLN A 111 2.96 17.09 -10.11
N TRP A 112 3.35 18.26 -9.57
CA TRP A 112 3.26 19.52 -10.29
C TRP A 112 4.55 19.95 -10.97
N VAL A 113 5.71 19.46 -10.54
CA VAL A 113 7.01 19.87 -11.07
C VAL A 113 7.70 18.75 -11.83
N LEU A 114 7.81 17.55 -11.21
CA LEU A 114 8.54 16.44 -11.84
C LEU A 114 7.73 15.78 -12.95
N LEU A 115 6.45 15.51 -12.72
CA LEU A 115 5.62 14.80 -13.69
C LEU A 115 5.57 15.51 -15.05
N PRO A 116 5.31 16.82 -15.17
CA PRO A 116 5.33 17.51 -16.46
C PRO A 116 6.72 17.56 -17.11
N ARG A 117 7.79 17.60 -16.31
CA ARG A 117 9.16 17.65 -16.81
C ARG A 117 9.63 16.34 -17.44
N TYR A 118 9.12 15.21 -16.94
CA TYR A 118 9.49 13.86 -17.37
C TYR A 118 8.38 13.15 -18.13
N ASP A 119 7.49 13.87 -18.77
CA ASP A 119 6.33 13.33 -19.50
C ASP A 119 6.73 12.33 -20.59
N LEU A 120 7.85 12.56 -21.30
CA LEU A 120 8.42 11.61 -22.26
C LEU A 120 8.72 10.22 -21.69
N TYR A 121 8.99 10.12 -20.39
CA TYR A 121 9.30 8.86 -19.68
C TYR A 121 8.15 8.42 -18.78
N PHE A 122 6.95 8.95 -19.00
CA PHE A 122 5.78 8.70 -18.13
C PHE A 122 5.52 7.20 -17.92
N LEU A 123 5.54 6.39 -18.98
CA LEU A 123 5.27 4.95 -18.90
C LEU A 123 6.34 4.18 -18.10
N LEU A 124 7.58 4.65 -18.12
CA LEU A 124 8.69 4.02 -17.41
C LEU A 124 8.77 4.48 -15.96
N LEU A 125 8.67 5.77 -15.73
CA LEU A 125 8.86 6.35 -14.41
C LEU A 125 7.59 6.34 -13.55
N ARG A 126 6.39 6.45 -14.16
CA ARG A 126 5.10 6.45 -13.43
C ARG A 126 5.18 7.23 -12.11
N LEU A 127 5.72 8.45 -12.17
CA LEU A 127 5.89 9.32 -11.00
C LEU A 127 4.55 9.69 -10.33
N ASP A 128 3.46 9.60 -11.10
CA ASP A 128 2.10 9.73 -10.61
C ASP A 128 1.78 8.71 -9.49
N LEU A 129 2.26 7.46 -9.61
CA LEU A 129 2.08 6.44 -8.60
C LEU A 129 2.89 6.70 -7.33
N VAL A 130 4.10 7.27 -7.47
CA VAL A 130 4.93 7.69 -6.32
C VAL A 130 4.27 8.87 -5.61
N ALA A 131 3.78 9.86 -6.35
CA ALA A 131 3.04 10.98 -5.78
C ALA A 131 1.77 10.52 -5.04
N MET A 132 1.01 9.60 -5.64
CA MET A 132 -0.16 9.00 -5.03
C MET A 132 0.21 8.23 -3.75
N TRP A 133 1.27 7.44 -3.76
CA TRP A 133 1.76 6.72 -2.58
C TRP A 133 2.15 7.69 -1.45
N LEU A 134 2.88 8.77 -1.76
CA LEU A 134 3.21 9.82 -0.80
C LEU A 134 1.96 10.50 -0.25
N PHE A 135 0.98 10.81 -1.10
CA PHE A 135 -0.29 11.41 -0.69
C PHE A 135 -1.04 10.50 0.31
N VAL A 136 -1.17 9.21 0.01
CA VAL A 136 -1.86 8.25 0.89
C VAL A 136 -1.10 8.09 2.21
N THR A 137 0.23 7.93 2.15
CA THR A 137 1.06 7.75 3.34
C THR A 137 1.05 8.99 4.23
N SER A 138 1.20 10.18 3.65
CA SER A 138 1.15 11.45 4.40
C SER A 138 -0.23 11.69 5.02
N SER A 139 -1.31 11.41 4.28
CA SER A 139 -2.68 11.48 4.81
C SER A 139 -2.88 10.51 5.97
N ALA A 140 -2.29 9.31 5.89
CA ALA A 140 -2.33 8.34 6.98
C ALA A 140 -1.54 8.87 8.20
N VAL A 141 -0.38 9.49 8.02
CA VAL A 141 0.38 10.13 9.12
C VAL A 141 -0.44 11.25 9.77
N LEU A 142 -1.07 12.11 8.98
CA LEU A 142 -1.87 13.23 9.51
C LEU A 142 -3.11 12.76 10.30
N LEU A 143 -3.76 11.69 9.86
CA LEU A 143 -5.01 11.20 10.47
C LEU A 143 -4.79 10.20 11.61
N PHE A 144 -3.77 9.34 11.52
CA PHE A 144 -3.50 8.29 12.50
C PHE A 144 -2.28 8.55 13.38
N GLY A 145 -1.38 9.45 12.94
CA GLY A 145 -0.08 9.70 13.54
C GLY A 145 1.03 8.86 12.92
N LEU A 146 2.27 9.29 13.18
CA LEU A 146 3.47 8.68 12.60
C LEU A 146 3.70 7.25 13.09
N ARG A 147 3.48 6.98 14.37
CA ARG A 147 3.76 5.68 15.00
C ARG A 147 2.96 4.52 14.41
N PRO A 148 1.60 4.61 14.27
CA PRO A 148 0.84 3.57 13.58
C PRO A 148 1.31 3.36 12.14
N VAL A 149 1.70 4.44 11.44
CA VAL A 149 2.20 4.34 10.06
C VAL A 149 3.55 3.63 10.02
N ILE A 150 4.51 3.97 10.89
CA ILE A 150 5.81 3.28 10.99
C ILE A 150 5.64 1.80 11.36
N ARG A 151 4.69 1.45 12.22
CA ARG A 151 4.38 0.05 12.52
C ARG A 151 4.07 -0.76 11.27
N PHE A 152 3.39 -0.15 10.31
CA PHE A 152 3.06 -0.75 9.02
C PHE A 152 4.08 -0.37 7.91
N ALA A 153 5.31 0.04 8.26
CA ALA A 153 6.32 0.48 7.29
C ALA A 153 6.58 -0.56 6.19
N TRP A 154 6.58 -1.84 6.54
CA TRP A 154 6.73 -2.92 5.57
C TRP A 154 5.57 -3.00 4.57
N VAL A 155 4.35 -2.70 5.00
CA VAL A 155 3.18 -2.62 4.11
C VAL A 155 3.32 -1.45 3.14
N TRP A 156 3.74 -0.29 3.65
CA TRP A 156 4.01 0.89 2.84
C TRP A 156 5.14 0.65 1.84
N GLY A 157 6.21 -0.03 2.28
CA GLY A 157 7.31 -0.45 1.40
C GLY A 157 6.86 -1.42 0.30
N MET A 158 5.99 -2.39 0.64
CA MET A 158 5.40 -3.28 -0.37
C MET A 158 4.52 -2.52 -1.36
N LEU A 159 3.68 -1.60 -0.90
CA LEU A 159 2.84 -0.78 -1.78
C LEU A 159 3.67 0.14 -2.70
N LEU A 160 4.86 0.59 -2.26
CA LEU A 160 5.77 1.33 -3.13
C LEU A 160 6.26 0.49 -4.31
N MET A 161 6.25 -0.85 -4.21
CA MET A 161 6.59 -1.73 -5.32
C MET A 161 5.57 -1.70 -6.48
N VAL A 162 4.44 -1.00 -6.34
CA VAL A 162 3.56 -0.66 -7.47
C VAL A 162 4.26 0.24 -8.48
N PHE A 163 5.26 0.99 -8.05
CA PHE A 163 6.14 1.77 -8.91
C PHE A 163 6.94 0.83 -9.85
N PRO A 164 6.80 0.97 -11.19
CA PRO A 164 7.18 -0.09 -12.12
C PRO A 164 8.68 -0.18 -12.40
N LEU A 165 9.45 0.88 -12.19
CA LEU A 165 10.86 0.92 -12.59
C LEU A 165 11.70 -0.23 -12.01
N PRO A 166 11.67 -0.54 -10.70
CA PRO A 166 12.45 -1.65 -10.15
C PRO A 166 12.04 -3.00 -10.75
N TYR A 167 10.73 -3.18 -11.00
CA TYR A 167 10.22 -4.39 -11.62
C TYR A 167 10.70 -4.54 -13.06
N TYR A 168 10.65 -3.49 -13.88
CA TYR A 168 11.14 -3.52 -15.25
C TYR A 168 12.64 -3.78 -15.33
N LEU A 169 13.42 -3.19 -14.42
CA LEU A 169 14.84 -3.49 -14.33
C LEU A 169 15.09 -4.97 -13.99
N ALA A 170 14.35 -5.54 -13.05
CA ALA A 170 14.44 -6.96 -12.72
C ALA A 170 14.08 -7.86 -13.92
N VAL A 171 13.01 -7.55 -14.66
CA VAL A 171 12.63 -8.29 -15.87
C VAL A 171 13.74 -8.24 -16.91
N LEU A 172 14.35 -7.08 -17.13
CA LEU A 172 15.45 -6.90 -18.08
C LEU A 172 16.71 -7.67 -17.65
N THR A 173 17.06 -7.63 -16.35
CA THR A 173 18.23 -8.39 -15.84
C THR A 173 18.07 -9.90 -15.98
N PHE A 174 16.84 -10.40 -15.97
CA PHE A 174 16.54 -11.82 -16.22
C PHE A 174 16.41 -12.17 -17.71
N GLY A 175 16.75 -11.27 -18.63
CA GLY A 175 16.79 -11.51 -20.06
C GLY A 175 15.51 -11.16 -20.82
N GLY A 176 14.48 -10.59 -20.16
CA GLY A 176 13.22 -10.20 -20.78
C GLY A 176 12.28 -11.40 -21.06
N GLY A 177 11.05 -11.10 -21.47
CA GLY A 177 10.08 -12.14 -21.82
C GLY A 177 9.15 -12.58 -20.68
N LYS A 178 8.28 -13.56 -20.98
CA LYS A 178 7.22 -14.02 -20.06
C LYS A 178 7.79 -14.68 -18.79
N THR A 179 8.78 -15.53 -18.92
CA THR A 179 9.44 -16.23 -17.80
C THR A 179 10.15 -15.26 -16.88
N SER A 180 10.86 -14.29 -17.45
CA SER A 180 11.55 -13.24 -16.68
C SER A 180 10.59 -12.36 -15.91
N ALA A 181 9.43 -12.03 -16.50
CA ALA A 181 8.35 -11.30 -15.82
C ALA A 181 7.78 -12.13 -14.65
N GLY A 182 7.57 -13.44 -14.83
CA GLY A 182 7.18 -14.35 -13.76
C GLY A 182 8.22 -14.40 -12.64
N ALA A 183 9.51 -14.55 -12.99
CA ALA A 183 10.61 -14.59 -12.03
C ALA A 183 10.72 -13.28 -11.23
N ALA A 184 10.61 -12.12 -11.89
CA ALA A 184 10.60 -10.82 -11.21
C ALA A 184 9.40 -10.67 -10.24
N THR A 185 8.23 -11.19 -10.62
CA THR A 185 7.05 -11.18 -9.73
C THR A 185 7.26 -12.11 -8.52
N LEU A 186 7.97 -13.22 -8.69
CA LEU A 186 8.33 -14.12 -7.60
C LEU A 186 9.27 -13.47 -6.58
N LEU A 187 10.14 -12.54 -6.98
CA LEU A 187 10.95 -11.79 -6.01
C LEU A 187 10.05 -11.02 -5.05
N ILE A 188 9.03 -10.35 -5.57
CA ILE A 188 8.07 -9.59 -4.76
C ILE A 188 7.32 -10.52 -3.79
N SER A 189 6.82 -11.67 -4.30
CA SER A 189 6.07 -12.63 -3.47
C SER A 189 6.95 -13.23 -2.37
N GLY A 190 8.20 -13.59 -2.66
CA GLY A 190 9.12 -14.11 -1.66
C GLY A 190 9.48 -13.11 -0.57
N VAL A 191 9.71 -11.84 -0.94
CA VAL A 191 9.91 -10.76 0.04
C VAL A 191 8.66 -10.59 0.90
N GLY A 192 7.46 -10.54 0.30
CA GLY A 192 6.20 -10.43 1.01
C GLY A 192 5.97 -11.59 1.99
N ALA A 193 6.22 -12.83 1.56
CA ALA A 193 6.15 -14.02 2.40
C ALA A 193 7.13 -13.95 3.58
N GLY A 194 8.37 -13.55 3.31
CA GLY A 194 9.40 -13.40 4.34
C GLY A 194 9.05 -12.38 5.40
N ILE A 195 8.51 -11.23 5.00
CA ILE A 195 8.06 -10.20 5.94
C ILE A 195 6.85 -10.68 6.74
N ALA A 196 5.88 -11.32 6.06
CA ALA A 196 4.67 -11.81 6.72
C ALA A 196 4.98 -12.84 7.81
N MET A 197 5.86 -13.81 7.52
CA MET A 197 6.25 -14.88 8.44
C MET A 197 7.41 -14.52 9.36
N GLY A 198 8.06 -13.39 9.16
CA GLY A 198 9.26 -12.94 9.84
C GLY A 198 9.05 -12.51 11.30
N THR A 199 8.58 -13.41 12.17
CA THR A 199 8.64 -13.21 13.63
C THR A 199 10.07 -13.31 14.15
N THR A 200 10.90 -14.12 13.49
CA THR A 200 12.35 -14.19 13.64
C THR A 200 12.99 -14.16 12.24
N TYR A 201 14.24 -13.67 12.15
CA TYR A 201 14.97 -13.63 10.88
C TYR A 201 14.99 -14.99 10.17
N ARG A 202 15.25 -16.07 10.93
CA ARG A 202 15.29 -17.44 10.38
C ARG A 202 13.96 -17.87 9.78
N ARG A 203 12.83 -17.60 10.45
CA ARG A 203 11.49 -17.92 9.93
C ARG A 203 11.16 -17.12 8.66
N GLY A 204 11.46 -15.83 8.67
CA GLY A 204 11.26 -14.99 7.48
C GLY A 204 12.10 -15.48 6.29
N PHE A 205 13.37 -15.80 6.52
CA PHE A 205 14.24 -16.33 5.46
C PHE A 205 13.73 -17.67 4.90
N VAL A 206 13.37 -18.61 5.76
CA VAL A 206 12.81 -19.90 5.34
C VAL A 206 11.52 -19.73 4.55
N ALA A 207 10.63 -18.81 4.98
CA ALA A 207 9.40 -18.51 4.27
C ALA A 207 9.66 -17.89 2.88
N SER A 208 10.63 -16.98 2.75
CA SER A 208 11.03 -16.43 1.45
C SER A 208 11.56 -17.53 0.52
N VAL A 209 12.46 -18.36 1.02
CA VAL A 209 13.03 -19.47 0.24
C VAL A 209 11.95 -20.46 -0.18
N ALA A 210 11.06 -20.84 0.74
CA ALA A 210 9.95 -21.74 0.43
C ALA A 210 9.03 -21.16 -0.66
N ALA A 211 8.68 -19.86 -0.55
CA ALA A 211 7.88 -19.18 -1.56
C ALA A 211 8.58 -19.18 -2.94
N TRP A 212 9.87 -18.93 -2.98
CA TRP A 212 10.64 -18.99 -4.24
C TRP A 212 10.70 -20.39 -4.81
N VAL A 213 11.01 -21.41 -4.01
CA VAL A 213 11.09 -22.81 -4.48
C VAL A 213 9.74 -23.24 -5.07
N ILE A 214 8.63 -23.00 -4.36
CA ILE A 214 7.29 -23.34 -4.85
C ILE A 214 6.96 -22.54 -6.11
N GLY A 215 7.22 -21.25 -6.10
CA GLY A 215 6.92 -20.37 -7.21
C GLY A 215 7.74 -20.69 -8.47
N PHE A 216 9.05 -20.93 -8.33
CA PHE A 216 9.90 -21.31 -9.46
C PHE A 216 9.55 -22.71 -10.00
N ALA A 217 9.18 -23.67 -9.14
CA ALA A 217 8.70 -24.97 -9.60
C ALA A 217 7.42 -24.82 -10.45
N LEU A 218 6.46 -24.02 -9.99
CA LEU A 218 5.23 -23.73 -10.76
C LEU A 218 5.53 -22.96 -12.05
N LEU A 219 6.44 -21.99 -12.01
CA LEU A 219 6.85 -21.24 -13.20
C LEU A 219 7.48 -22.18 -14.24
N ALA A 220 8.32 -23.13 -13.82
CA ALA A 220 8.91 -24.13 -14.70
C ALA A 220 7.82 -25.03 -15.34
N VAL A 221 6.84 -25.48 -14.55
CA VAL A 221 5.71 -26.26 -15.07
C VAL A 221 4.93 -25.46 -16.12
N ILE A 222 4.61 -24.19 -15.84
CA ILE A 222 3.90 -23.32 -16.80
C ILE A 222 4.73 -23.15 -18.07
N THR A 223 6.05 -22.96 -17.96
CA THR A 223 6.93 -22.76 -19.10
C THR A 223 7.01 -24.00 -20.00
N ILE A 224 6.98 -25.21 -19.40
CA ILE A 224 7.09 -26.47 -20.14
C ILE A 224 5.75 -26.88 -20.76
N PHE A 225 4.66 -26.83 -19.99
CA PHE A 225 3.37 -27.40 -20.38
C PHE A 225 2.36 -26.37 -20.91
N LEU A 226 2.51 -25.08 -20.57
CA LEU A 226 1.59 -24.00 -20.89
C LEU A 226 2.28 -22.83 -21.58
N HIS A 227 3.24 -23.11 -22.48
CA HIS A 227 4.09 -22.11 -23.11
C HIS A 227 3.32 -21.02 -23.88
N GLU A 228 2.08 -21.30 -24.32
CA GLU A 228 1.19 -20.35 -24.99
C GLU A 228 0.36 -19.50 -24.01
N ALA A 229 0.44 -19.77 -22.71
CA ALA A 229 -0.34 -19.03 -21.74
C ALA A 229 -0.06 -17.51 -21.80
N PRO A 230 -1.07 -16.67 -21.50
CA PRO A 230 -0.89 -15.22 -21.47
C PRO A 230 0.11 -14.80 -20.38
N LEU A 231 0.76 -13.66 -20.57
CA LEU A 231 1.75 -13.11 -19.65
C LEU A 231 1.24 -13.05 -18.20
N LEU A 232 -0.03 -12.71 -18.02
CA LEU A 232 -0.66 -12.61 -16.70
C LEU A 232 -0.58 -13.94 -15.92
N VAL A 233 -0.71 -15.08 -16.59
CA VAL A 233 -0.60 -16.41 -15.96
C VAL A 233 0.81 -16.64 -15.42
N TYR A 234 1.85 -16.28 -16.20
CA TYR A 234 3.25 -16.36 -15.76
C TYR A 234 3.53 -15.48 -14.54
N GLN A 235 2.94 -14.30 -14.47
CA GLN A 235 3.13 -13.36 -13.37
C GLN A 235 2.35 -13.78 -12.12
N GLN A 236 1.06 -14.14 -12.27
CA GLN A 236 0.15 -14.26 -11.14
C GLN A 236 0.13 -15.65 -10.52
N VAL A 237 0.03 -16.70 -11.34
CA VAL A 237 -0.21 -18.05 -10.82
C VAL A 237 0.91 -18.53 -9.90
N PRO A 238 2.20 -18.48 -10.28
CA PRO A 238 3.28 -18.93 -9.40
C PRO A 238 3.39 -18.06 -8.14
N ALA A 239 3.25 -16.74 -8.29
CA ALA A 239 3.44 -15.79 -7.20
C ALA A 239 2.32 -15.85 -6.16
N LEU A 240 1.06 -15.87 -6.60
CA LEU A 240 -0.08 -15.98 -5.70
C LEU A 240 -0.16 -17.36 -5.03
N ALA A 241 0.12 -18.45 -5.77
CA ALA A 241 0.18 -19.78 -5.19
C ALA A 241 1.24 -19.87 -4.08
N ALA A 242 2.44 -19.32 -4.32
CA ALA A 242 3.49 -19.26 -3.33
C ALA A 242 3.08 -18.46 -2.07
N LEU A 243 2.44 -17.30 -2.26
CA LEU A 243 1.92 -16.48 -1.15
C LEU A 243 0.83 -17.22 -0.36
N CYS A 244 -0.11 -17.90 -1.05
CA CYS A 244 -1.18 -18.64 -0.42
C CYS A 244 -0.65 -19.81 0.41
N VAL A 245 0.28 -20.62 -0.13
CA VAL A 245 0.85 -21.77 0.58
C VAL A 245 1.61 -21.31 1.82
N VAL A 246 2.46 -20.29 1.70
CA VAL A 246 3.23 -19.77 2.83
C VAL A 246 2.30 -19.08 3.84
N GLY A 247 1.31 -18.31 3.37
CA GLY A 247 0.34 -17.65 4.24
C GLY A 247 -0.56 -18.63 5.02
N ALA A 248 -0.88 -19.79 4.44
CA ALA A 248 -1.67 -20.83 5.10
C ALA A 248 -0.85 -21.66 6.12
N ALA A 249 0.48 -21.70 5.96
CA ALA A 249 1.39 -22.41 6.86
C ALA A 249 1.76 -21.61 8.14
N GLY A 250 1.37 -20.33 8.24
CA GLY A 250 1.68 -19.42 9.35
C GLY A 250 0.51 -18.93 10.12
#